data_dda6ac53353f88565be36970e203bfb5
#
_entry.id   dda6ac53353f88565be36970e203bfb5
#
_cell.length_a   1.000
_cell.length_b   1.000
_cell.length_c   1.000
_cell.angle_alpha   90.00
_cell.angle_beta   90.00
_cell.angle_gamma   90.00
#
_symmetry.space_group_name_H-M   'P 1'
#
loop_
_entity.id
_entity.type
_entity.pdbx_description
1 polymer ?
#
loop_
_entity_poly.entity_id
_entity_poly.type
_entity_poly.pdbx_seq_one_letter_code
_entity_poly.pdbx_strand_id
1 'polypeptide(L)'
;CLPDTDYGDAYAYNQWPDADAITAAMDELIAFQKSVLPYAVGSVYVPPSNILSAAGREILGTRVPGIRTIASTYFEDGSGLPYVQEFDVAPDGIGEQPRIVSGGMVGDSYMRLAAVSELNMHYVSTHFMHPDDLLDEDRGAAEGWEVYKGGLVDYLNWLEKAAPHLRKQTGTECSGAV
;
A
#
# COMPACT_ATOMS: atom_id res chain seq x y z
N CYS A 1 2.89 13.99 2.29
CA CYS A 1 3.88 13.71 1.25
C CYS A 1 5.28 13.97 1.74
N LEU A 2 6.22 13.18 1.25
CA LEU A 2 7.63 13.35 1.57
C LEU A 2 8.29 14.35 0.60
N PRO A 3 9.43 14.99 0.96
CA PRO A 3 10.09 15.97 0.10
C PRO A 3 10.41 15.43 -1.29
N ASP A 4 10.65 16.33 -2.22
CA ASP A 4 11.09 16.07 -3.59
C ASP A 4 10.07 15.36 -4.50
N THR A 5 8.79 15.52 -4.23
CA THR A 5 7.77 15.10 -5.18
C THR A 5 7.32 16.29 -6.03
N ASP A 6 7.47 16.19 -7.34
CA ASP A 6 7.01 17.20 -8.31
C ASP A 6 5.48 17.24 -8.49
N TYR A 7 4.76 16.53 -7.64
CA TYR A 7 3.31 16.43 -7.70
C TYR A 7 2.58 17.46 -6.83
N GLY A 8 3.30 18.36 -6.16
CA GLY A 8 2.73 19.34 -5.26
C GLY A 8 1.62 20.19 -5.87
N ASP A 9 1.82 20.64 -7.09
CA ASP A 9 0.84 21.47 -7.80
C ASP A 9 -0.41 20.69 -8.23
N ALA A 10 -0.24 19.44 -8.65
CA ALA A 10 -1.33 18.60 -9.11
C ALA A 10 -2.24 18.11 -7.97
N TYR A 11 -1.66 17.85 -6.80
CA TYR A 11 -2.37 17.26 -5.67
C TYR A 11 -2.44 18.17 -4.44
N ALA A 12 -1.99 19.42 -4.56
CA ALA A 12 -1.93 20.41 -3.47
C ALA A 12 -1.17 19.88 -2.21
N TYR A 13 -0.18 19.05 -2.40
CA TYR A 13 0.64 18.54 -1.31
C TYR A 13 1.71 19.56 -0.89
N ASN A 14 1.83 19.76 0.41
CA ASN A 14 2.94 20.53 0.96
C ASN A 14 4.14 19.61 1.18
N GLN A 15 5.30 20.08 0.79
CA GLN A 15 6.56 19.39 1.09
C GLN A 15 6.95 19.59 2.55
N TRP A 16 7.61 18.60 3.12
CA TRP A 16 8.23 18.73 4.43
C TRP A 16 9.52 19.54 4.31
N PRO A 17 9.82 20.45 5.27
CA PRO A 17 10.99 21.30 5.17
C PRO A 17 12.32 20.56 5.24
N ASP A 18 12.38 19.46 5.96
CA ASP A 18 13.59 18.67 6.16
C ASP A 18 13.29 17.27 6.74
N ALA A 19 14.33 16.46 6.87
CA ALA A 19 14.25 15.10 7.38
C ALA A 19 13.85 15.02 8.87
N ASP A 20 14.19 16.03 9.66
CA ASP A 20 13.83 16.04 11.08
C ASP A 20 12.34 16.29 11.26
N ALA A 21 11.75 17.15 10.42
CA ALA A 21 10.30 17.38 10.39
C ALA A 21 9.52 16.11 9.99
N ILE A 22 10.00 15.36 9.01
CA ILE A 22 9.40 14.08 8.63
C ILE A 22 9.47 13.08 9.80
N THR A 23 10.63 12.95 10.40
CA THR A 23 10.85 12.03 11.54
C THR A 23 9.92 12.38 12.69
N ALA A 24 9.84 13.67 13.07
CA ALA A 24 8.94 14.12 14.13
C ALA A 24 7.46 13.84 13.82
N ALA A 25 7.02 14.06 12.58
CA ALA A 25 5.66 13.78 12.17
C ALA A 25 5.34 12.27 12.20
N MET A 26 6.28 11.43 11.81
CA MET A 26 6.11 9.98 11.89
C MET A 26 6.07 9.48 13.33
N ASP A 27 6.90 10.04 14.23
CA ASP A 27 6.89 9.72 15.64
C ASP A 27 5.55 10.11 16.29
N GLU A 28 5.03 11.30 15.96
CA GLU A 28 3.73 11.77 16.43
C GLU A 28 2.59 10.86 15.91
N LEU A 29 2.60 10.51 14.64
CA LEU A 29 1.62 9.58 14.06
C LEU A 29 1.64 8.22 14.75
N ILE A 30 2.82 7.65 14.97
CA ILE A 30 2.99 6.37 15.66
C ILE A 30 2.50 6.46 17.10
N ALA A 31 2.82 7.55 17.80
CA ALA A 31 2.35 7.77 19.16
C ALA A 31 0.82 7.89 19.22
N PHE A 32 0.22 8.63 18.28
CA PHE A 32 -1.23 8.73 18.16
C PHE A 32 -1.87 7.36 17.89
N GLN A 33 -1.37 6.61 16.91
CA GLN A 33 -1.88 5.27 16.60
C GLN A 33 -1.84 4.35 17.83
N LYS A 34 -0.73 4.34 18.55
CA LYS A 34 -0.60 3.56 19.81
C LYS A 34 -1.59 3.97 20.88
N SER A 35 -2.04 5.23 20.90
CA SER A 35 -3.01 5.72 21.87
C SER A 35 -4.44 5.30 21.60
N VAL A 36 -4.77 5.02 20.32
CA VAL A 36 -6.15 4.73 19.89
C VAL A 36 -6.36 3.28 19.44
N LEU A 37 -5.28 2.58 19.08
CA LEU A 37 -5.35 1.20 18.62
C LEU A 37 -4.92 0.22 19.73
N PRO A 38 -5.69 -0.86 19.97
CA PRO A 38 -5.37 -1.84 21.00
C PRO A 38 -4.28 -2.85 20.59
N TYR A 39 -3.70 -2.70 19.42
CA TYR A 39 -2.70 -3.59 18.84
C TYR A 39 -1.48 -2.80 18.36
N ALA A 40 -0.41 -3.54 18.08
CA ALA A 40 0.83 -2.94 17.62
C ALA A 40 0.65 -2.20 16.27
N VAL A 41 1.33 -1.07 16.13
CA VAL A 41 1.43 -0.36 14.87
C VAL A 41 2.15 -1.26 13.86
N GLY A 42 1.62 -1.30 12.63
CA GLY A 42 2.18 -2.11 11.57
C GLY A 42 3.57 -1.65 11.11
N SER A 43 4.30 -2.55 10.48
CA SER A 43 5.64 -2.28 9.93
C SER A 43 5.62 -1.86 8.45
N VAL A 44 4.45 -1.75 7.86
CA VAL A 44 4.27 -1.43 6.44
C VAL A 44 3.90 0.03 6.28
N TYR A 45 4.66 0.75 5.47
CA TYR A 45 4.34 2.12 5.05
C TYR A 45 3.68 2.11 3.67
N VAL A 46 2.58 2.80 3.56
CA VAL A 46 1.83 2.98 2.31
C VAL A 46 1.97 4.43 1.86
N PRO A 47 2.75 4.71 0.81
CA PRO A 47 2.94 6.09 0.36
C PRO A 47 1.65 6.64 -0.26
N PRO A 48 1.23 7.87 0.12
CA PRO A 48 0.11 8.55 -0.49
C PRO A 48 0.30 8.68 -2.01
N SER A 49 -0.72 8.36 -2.77
CA SER A 49 -0.71 8.39 -4.26
C SER A 49 0.44 7.59 -4.90
N ASN A 50 1.03 6.63 -4.20
CA ASN A 50 2.24 5.90 -4.60
C ASN A 50 3.48 6.80 -4.79
N ILE A 51 3.47 8.00 -4.22
CA ILE A 51 4.56 8.97 -4.38
C ILE A 51 5.50 8.86 -3.18
N LEU A 52 6.75 8.50 -3.46
CA LEU A 52 7.81 8.42 -2.46
C LEU A 52 9.15 8.70 -3.12
N SER A 53 9.78 9.80 -2.74
CA SER A 53 11.12 10.13 -3.21
C SER A 53 12.18 9.20 -2.64
N ALA A 54 13.34 9.10 -3.29
CA ALA A 54 14.48 8.35 -2.80
C ALA A 54 14.93 8.86 -1.40
N ALA A 55 14.94 10.17 -1.19
CA ALA A 55 15.24 10.77 0.11
C ALA A 55 14.21 10.38 1.18
N GLY A 56 12.91 10.38 0.83
CA GLY A 56 11.85 9.93 1.72
C GLY A 56 11.99 8.45 2.10
N ARG A 57 12.34 7.60 1.14
CA ARG A 57 12.60 6.18 1.36
C ARG A 57 13.78 5.98 2.32
N GLU A 58 14.89 6.70 2.12
CA GLU A 58 16.04 6.66 3.00
C GLU A 58 15.68 7.06 4.44
N ILE A 59 14.87 8.12 4.61
CA ILE A 59 14.43 8.58 5.93
C ILE A 59 13.59 7.51 6.62
N LEU A 60 12.62 6.90 5.92
CA LEU A 60 11.80 5.82 6.46
C LEU A 60 12.65 4.65 6.92
N GLY A 61 13.63 4.22 6.13
CA GLY A 61 14.49 3.09 6.43
C GLY A 61 15.49 3.35 7.56
N THR A 62 15.97 4.59 7.73
CA THR A 62 17.06 4.91 8.67
C THR A 62 16.61 5.61 9.95
N ARG A 63 15.53 6.38 9.90
CA ARG A 63 15.09 7.24 11.02
C ARG A 63 13.75 6.87 11.63
N VAL A 64 12.96 6.02 10.98
CA VAL A 64 11.65 5.60 11.49
C VAL A 64 11.71 4.13 11.93
N PRO A 65 12.08 3.86 13.19
CA PRO A 65 12.20 2.50 13.66
C PRO A 65 10.84 1.81 13.64
N GLY A 66 10.80 0.63 13.04
CA GLY A 66 9.60 -0.19 12.92
C GLY A 66 9.02 -0.24 11.51
N ILE A 67 9.30 0.70 10.63
CA ILE A 67 8.99 0.57 9.21
C ILE A 67 10.03 -0.36 8.58
N ARG A 68 9.55 -1.46 8.01
CA ARG A 68 10.37 -2.50 7.38
C ARG A 68 10.00 -2.75 5.93
N THR A 69 8.82 -2.32 5.54
CA THR A 69 8.26 -2.61 4.23
C THR A 69 7.54 -1.39 3.68
N ILE A 70 7.66 -1.19 2.40
CA ILE A 70 6.91 -0.16 1.67
C ILE A 70 5.97 -0.86 0.69
N ALA A 71 4.69 -0.52 0.79
CA ALA A 71 3.65 -1.05 -0.09
C ALA A 71 3.23 0.02 -1.10
N SER A 72 3.60 -0.17 -2.35
CA SER A 72 3.26 0.72 -3.47
C SER A 72 2.97 -0.10 -4.71
N THR A 73 2.81 0.54 -5.85
CA THR A 73 2.78 -0.13 -7.15
C THR A 73 4.08 0.18 -7.90
N TYR A 74 4.54 1.41 -7.77
CA TYR A 74 5.77 1.89 -8.39
C TYR A 74 6.33 3.07 -7.58
N PHE A 75 7.59 3.39 -7.82
CA PHE A 75 8.23 4.61 -7.32
C PHE A 75 8.82 5.40 -8.48
N GLU A 76 8.94 6.70 -8.29
CA GLU A 76 9.77 7.54 -9.11
C GLU A 76 11.13 7.74 -8.43
N ASP A 77 12.19 7.39 -9.15
CA ASP A 77 13.57 7.49 -8.66
C ASP A 77 14.30 8.74 -9.15
N GLY A 78 13.57 9.66 -9.80
CA GLY A 78 14.15 10.86 -10.42
C GLY A 78 14.76 10.62 -11.81
N SER A 79 14.75 9.39 -12.31
CA SER A 79 15.19 9.06 -13.68
C SER A 79 14.14 9.37 -14.74
N GLY A 80 12.92 9.68 -14.32
CA GLY A 80 11.74 9.83 -15.18
C GLY A 80 11.13 8.51 -15.61
N LEU A 81 11.66 7.39 -15.09
CA LEU A 81 11.08 6.05 -15.29
C LEU A 81 10.57 5.53 -13.96
N PRO A 82 9.32 5.06 -13.88
CA PRO A 82 8.81 4.47 -12.66
C PRO A 82 9.54 3.15 -12.36
N TYR A 83 9.96 2.99 -11.14
CA TYR A 83 10.44 1.71 -10.63
C TYR A 83 9.22 0.88 -10.20
N VAL A 84 9.06 -0.30 -10.77
CA VAL A 84 7.99 -1.25 -10.41
C VAL A 84 8.47 -2.12 -9.27
N GLN A 85 7.73 -2.12 -8.16
CA GLN A 85 8.04 -2.99 -7.02
C GLN A 85 7.80 -4.46 -7.35
N GLU A 86 8.64 -5.30 -6.77
CA GLU A 86 8.44 -6.76 -6.70
C GLU A 86 8.22 -7.17 -5.23
N PHE A 87 7.70 -8.38 -5.00
CA PHE A 87 7.65 -8.96 -3.65
C PHE A 87 9.04 -9.49 -3.27
N ASP A 88 9.88 -8.60 -2.80
CA ASP A 88 11.28 -8.90 -2.47
C ASP A 88 11.83 -7.92 -1.43
N VAL A 89 13.08 -8.08 -1.08
CA VAL A 89 13.85 -7.12 -0.30
C VAL A 89 14.73 -6.33 -1.24
N ALA A 90 14.50 -5.02 -1.29
CA ALA A 90 15.29 -4.13 -2.13
C ALA A 90 16.75 -4.02 -1.63
N PRO A 91 17.67 -3.51 -2.47
CA PRO A 91 19.10 -3.39 -2.11
C PRO A 91 19.38 -2.56 -0.85
N ASP A 92 18.48 -1.68 -0.45
CA ASP A 92 18.56 -0.89 0.78
C ASP A 92 18.08 -1.65 2.02
N GLY A 93 17.65 -2.90 1.88
CA GLY A 93 17.14 -3.75 2.96
C GLY A 93 15.69 -3.53 3.33
N ILE A 94 14.98 -2.65 2.63
CA ILE A 94 13.54 -2.44 2.83
C ILE A 94 12.77 -3.47 2.00
N GLY A 95 11.83 -4.16 2.64
CA GLY A 95 10.91 -5.06 1.96
C GLY A 95 9.94 -4.32 1.06
N GLU A 96 9.51 -4.95 -0.01
CA GLU A 96 8.55 -4.42 -0.97
C GLU A 96 7.30 -5.29 -1.03
N GLN A 97 6.14 -4.65 -0.98
CA GLN A 97 4.83 -5.32 -1.11
C GLN A 97 3.97 -4.54 -2.09
N PRO A 98 4.11 -4.78 -3.41
CA PRO A 98 3.31 -4.10 -4.42
C PRO A 98 1.81 -4.31 -4.21
N ARG A 99 1.02 -3.25 -4.47
CA ARG A 99 -0.44 -3.25 -4.34
C ARG A 99 -1.07 -3.31 -5.72
N ILE A 100 -1.14 -4.51 -6.29
CA ILE A 100 -1.56 -4.72 -7.68
C ILE A 100 -3.08 -4.80 -7.80
N VAL A 101 -3.73 -5.49 -6.87
CA VAL A 101 -5.18 -5.68 -6.86
C VAL A 101 -5.84 -4.65 -5.96
N SER A 102 -6.89 -3.98 -6.42
CA SER A 102 -7.54 -2.91 -5.68
C SER A 102 -9.05 -2.85 -5.85
N GLY A 103 -9.72 -2.12 -4.95
CA GLY A 103 -11.13 -1.79 -5.02
C GLY A 103 -12.09 -2.90 -4.61
N GLY A 104 -13.39 -2.67 -4.83
CA GLY A 104 -14.48 -3.58 -4.43
C GLY A 104 -14.69 -4.78 -5.34
N MET A 105 -13.97 -4.89 -6.44
CA MET A 105 -14.01 -6.02 -7.38
C MET A 105 -15.37 -6.25 -8.05
N VAL A 106 -16.21 -5.24 -8.12
CA VAL A 106 -17.52 -5.35 -8.74
C VAL A 106 -17.38 -5.48 -10.25
N GLY A 107 -17.68 -6.68 -10.77
CA GLY A 107 -17.58 -6.97 -12.21
C GLY A 107 -16.18 -6.92 -12.81
N ASP A 108 -15.13 -6.84 -12.00
CA ASP A 108 -13.76 -6.62 -12.46
C ASP A 108 -13.03 -7.92 -12.78
N SER A 109 -13.13 -8.35 -14.03
CA SER A 109 -12.43 -9.53 -14.54
C SER A 109 -10.91 -9.28 -14.71
N TYR A 110 -10.51 -8.05 -14.99
CA TYR A 110 -9.09 -7.70 -15.14
C TYR A 110 -8.35 -7.83 -13.80
N MET A 111 -8.91 -7.31 -12.72
CA MET A 111 -8.30 -7.46 -11.39
C MET A 111 -8.25 -8.91 -10.92
N ARG A 112 -9.21 -9.76 -11.31
CA ARG A 112 -9.13 -11.20 -11.06
C ARG A 112 -7.97 -11.85 -11.82
N LEU A 113 -7.76 -11.46 -13.07
CA LEU A 113 -6.60 -11.91 -13.84
C LEU A 113 -5.29 -11.45 -13.20
N ALA A 114 -5.22 -10.19 -12.77
CA ALA A 114 -4.07 -9.64 -12.06
C ALA A 114 -3.77 -10.44 -10.78
N ALA A 115 -4.78 -10.73 -9.96
CA ALA A 115 -4.63 -11.51 -8.73
C ALA A 115 -4.06 -12.91 -8.97
N VAL A 116 -4.54 -13.62 -10.00
CA VAL A 116 -4.02 -14.95 -10.36
C VAL A 116 -2.59 -14.86 -10.91
N SER A 117 -2.30 -13.83 -11.70
CA SER A 117 -0.95 -13.60 -12.23
C SER A 117 0.04 -13.34 -11.11
N GLU A 118 -0.33 -12.48 -10.16
CA GLU A 118 0.46 -12.15 -8.97
C GLU A 118 0.76 -13.40 -8.14
N LEU A 119 -0.27 -14.22 -7.85
CA LEU A 119 -0.11 -15.49 -7.14
C LEU A 119 0.80 -16.47 -7.86
N ASN A 120 0.70 -16.57 -9.18
CA ASN A 120 1.53 -17.49 -9.94
C ASN A 120 2.99 -17.05 -10.06
N MET A 121 3.24 -15.76 -10.06
CA MET A 121 4.59 -15.19 -10.20
C MET A 121 5.31 -15.03 -8.86
N HIS A 122 4.57 -14.65 -7.80
CA HIS A 122 5.16 -14.24 -6.53
C HIS A 122 4.68 -15.08 -5.33
N TYR A 123 3.70 -15.97 -5.51
CA TYR A 123 3.06 -16.75 -4.42
C TYR A 123 2.38 -15.87 -3.35
N VAL A 124 2.18 -14.60 -3.63
CA VAL A 124 1.55 -13.60 -2.78
C VAL A 124 0.50 -12.87 -3.59
N SER A 125 -0.57 -12.43 -2.98
CA SER A 125 -1.49 -11.46 -3.56
C SER A 125 -1.86 -10.43 -2.49
N THR A 126 -1.76 -9.17 -2.84
CA THR A 126 -2.14 -8.05 -1.98
C THR A 126 -3.39 -7.38 -2.52
N HIS A 127 -4.35 -7.15 -1.64
CA HIS A 127 -5.56 -6.41 -1.99
C HIS A 127 -5.58 -5.06 -1.26
N PHE A 128 -5.77 -4.00 -2.01
CA PHE A 128 -5.77 -2.63 -1.54
C PHE A 128 -7.17 -2.02 -1.65
N MET A 129 -7.61 -1.37 -0.59
CA MET A 129 -8.89 -0.66 -0.55
C MET A 129 -8.71 0.69 0.14
N HIS A 130 -9.40 1.69 -0.36
CA HIS A 130 -9.56 2.96 0.35
C HIS A 130 -10.84 2.90 1.20
N PRO A 131 -10.80 3.27 2.48
CA PRO A 131 -12.01 3.33 3.31
C PRO A 131 -13.06 4.30 2.78
N ASP A 132 -12.63 5.32 2.04
CA ASP A 132 -13.47 6.36 1.44
C ASP A 132 -13.94 6.07 0.01
N ASP A 133 -13.68 4.88 -0.54
CA ASP A 133 -14.17 4.48 -1.87
C ASP A 133 -15.69 4.67 -2.03
N LEU A 134 -16.43 4.47 -0.94
CA LEU A 134 -17.89 4.65 -0.93
C LEU A 134 -18.36 6.11 -0.88
N LEU A 135 -17.44 7.04 -0.75
CA LEU A 135 -17.73 8.48 -0.77
C LEU A 135 -17.34 9.13 -2.10
N ASP A 136 -16.65 8.38 -2.96
CA ASP A 136 -16.11 8.83 -4.23
C ASP A 136 -16.97 8.27 -5.38
N GLU A 137 -17.59 9.20 -6.17
CA GLU A 137 -18.48 8.85 -7.27
C GLU A 137 -17.78 8.06 -8.38
N ASP A 138 -16.47 8.26 -8.55
CA ASP A 138 -15.67 7.58 -9.57
C ASP A 138 -15.17 6.20 -9.10
N ARG A 139 -15.38 5.84 -7.84
CA ARG A 139 -14.87 4.59 -7.27
C ARG A 139 -15.95 3.64 -6.77
N GLY A 140 -16.78 4.01 -5.83
CA GLY A 140 -17.74 3.09 -5.24
C GLY A 140 -19.04 3.73 -4.74
N ALA A 141 -19.14 5.06 -4.69
CA ALA A 141 -20.33 5.74 -4.19
C ALA A 141 -21.57 5.47 -5.05
N ALA A 142 -21.39 5.39 -6.38
CA ALA A 142 -22.47 5.10 -7.32
C ALA A 142 -23.06 3.67 -7.13
N GLU A 143 -22.23 2.72 -6.71
CA GLU A 143 -22.62 1.32 -6.49
C GLU A 143 -23.34 1.11 -5.15
N GLY A 144 -22.95 1.85 -4.14
CA GLY A 144 -23.42 1.72 -2.79
C GLY A 144 -22.83 0.52 -2.03
N TRP A 145 -23.00 0.55 -0.72
CA TRP A 145 -22.33 -0.39 0.20
C TRP A 145 -22.62 -1.87 -0.10
N GLU A 146 -23.88 -2.22 -0.34
CA GLU A 146 -24.23 -3.64 -0.50
C GLU A 146 -23.65 -4.25 -1.79
N VAL A 147 -23.61 -3.50 -2.88
CA VAL A 147 -23.01 -3.94 -4.15
C VAL A 147 -21.50 -4.03 -4.03
N TYR A 148 -20.88 -3.00 -3.48
CA TYR A 148 -19.43 -2.94 -3.26
C TYR A 148 -18.95 -4.09 -2.35
N LYS A 149 -19.60 -4.28 -1.20
CA LYS A 149 -19.34 -5.39 -0.28
C LYS A 149 -19.59 -6.74 -0.95
N GLY A 150 -20.69 -6.87 -1.69
CA GLY A 150 -21.01 -8.09 -2.43
C GLY A 150 -19.93 -8.48 -3.41
N GLY A 151 -19.44 -7.51 -4.21
CA GLY A 151 -18.34 -7.74 -5.15
C GLY A 151 -17.05 -8.21 -4.47
N LEU A 152 -16.68 -7.59 -3.35
CA LEU A 152 -15.52 -8.00 -2.57
C LEU A 152 -15.68 -9.42 -1.98
N VAL A 153 -16.84 -9.74 -1.42
CA VAL A 153 -17.12 -11.07 -0.88
C VAL A 153 -17.08 -12.13 -1.98
N ASP A 154 -17.65 -11.86 -3.13
CA ASP A 154 -17.62 -12.77 -4.28
C ASP A 154 -16.20 -12.99 -4.79
N TYR A 155 -15.39 -11.93 -4.82
CA TYR A 155 -13.97 -12.02 -5.17
C TYR A 155 -13.20 -12.90 -4.17
N LEU A 156 -13.35 -12.66 -2.88
CA LEU A 156 -12.65 -13.45 -1.85
C LEU A 156 -13.07 -14.92 -1.88
N ASN A 157 -14.36 -15.23 -2.07
CA ASN A 157 -14.86 -16.58 -2.23
C ASN A 157 -14.32 -17.28 -3.49
N TRP A 158 -14.18 -16.52 -4.57
CA TRP A 158 -13.55 -17.02 -5.80
C TRP A 158 -12.07 -17.30 -5.58
N LEU A 159 -11.35 -16.39 -4.93
CA LEU A 159 -9.93 -16.54 -4.65
C LEU A 159 -9.64 -17.77 -3.77
N GLU A 160 -10.43 -17.99 -2.73
CA GLU A 160 -10.33 -19.18 -1.86
C GLU A 160 -10.55 -20.49 -2.62
N LYS A 161 -11.42 -20.48 -3.64
CA LYS A 161 -11.63 -21.66 -4.51
C LYS A 161 -10.49 -21.84 -5.50
N ALA A 162 -9.98 -20.76 -6.07
CA ALA A 162 -8.89 -20.80 -7.05
C ALA A 162 -7.56 -21.19 -6.41
N ALA A 163 -7.33 -20.77 -5.16
CA ALA A 163 -6.11 -21.03 -4.42
C ALA A 163 -6.41 -21.49 -2.97
N PRO A 164 -6.87 -22.74 -2.80
CA PRO A 164 -7.40 -23.23 -1.52
C PRO A 164 -6.35 -23.35 -0.40
N HIS A 165 -5.07 -23.21 -0.72
CA HIS A 165 -3.98 -23.29 0.24
C HIS A 165 -3.44 -21.90 0.65
N LEU A 166 -4.07 -20.80 0.21
CA LEU A 166 -3.69 -19.46 0.60
C LEU A 166 -3.78 -19.27 2.13
N ARG A 167 -2.73 -18.68 2.67
CA ARG A 167 -2.73 -18.20 4.05
C ARG A 167 -3.14 -16.74 4.08
N LYS A 168 -4.13 -16.42 4.89
CA LYS A 168 -4.50 -15.03 5.16
C LYS A 168 -3.48 -14.43 6.11
N GLN A 169 -2.92 -13.29 5.73
CA GLN A 169 -1.91 -12.57 6.51
C GLN A 169 -2.21 -11.08 6.49
N THR A 170 -1.86 -10.39 7.55
CA THR A 170 -1.74 -8.93 7.52
C THR A 170 -0.46 -8.53 6.77
N GLY A 171 -0.40 -7.27 6.29
CA GLY A 171 0.82 -6.76 5.66
C GLY A 171 2.06 -6.90 6.56
N THR A 172 1.90 -6.71 7.88
CA THR A 172 2.99 -6.87 8.86
C THR A 172 3.46 -8.32 8.98
N GLU A 173 2.56 -9.30 8.95
CA GLU A 173 2.92 -10.72 8.95
C GLU A 173 3.62 -11.13 7.67
N CYS A 174 3.13 -10.63 6.52
CA CYS A 174 3.76 -10.84 5.23
C CYS A 174 5.17 -10.22 5.20
N SER A 175 5.33 -9.01 5.71
CA SER A 175 6.63 -8.33 5.86
C SER A 175 7.65 -9.10 6.70
N GLY A 176 7.21 -9.92 7.62
CA GLY A 176 8.08 -10.77 8.45
C GLY A 176 8.43 -12.11 7.79
N ALA A 177 7.84 -12.43 6.65
CA ALA A 177 8.04 -13.70 5.92
C ALA A 177 8.98 -13.57 4.71
N VAL A 178 9.32 -12.34 4.31
CA VAL A 178 10.25 -11.98 3.22
C VAL A 178 11.68 -11.85 3.72
#